data_fad43b1ed593daaab1cf15542fa34138
#
_entry.id   fad43b1ed593daaab1cf15542fa34138
#
_cell.length_a   1.000
_cell.length_b   1.000
_cell.length_c   1.000
_cell.angle_alpha   90.00
_cell.angle_beta   90.00
_cell.angle_gamma   90.00
#
_symmetry.space_group_name_H-M   'P 1'
#
loop_
_entity.id
_entity.type
_entity.pdbx_description
1 polymer ?
#
loop_
_entity_poly.entity_id
_entity_poly.type
_entity_poly.pdbx_seq_one_letter_code
_entity_poly.pdbx_strand_id
1 'polypeptide(L)'
;FSAKLDSYFDSAVQEVLRRKQLITISINSEIIDVPVNDILYLESHRRIIAMHLLDESRPAYQFYGNITELSEKIEPLGFLRIQKSYLVNMHYVEIFQYNKVQMRGGLCLVPSEKNYSELKQKYLHWRGKSRWML
;
A
#
# COMPACT_ATOMS: atom_id res chain seq x y z
N PHE A 1 -22.62 18.65 18.00
CA PHE A 1 -21.44 17.82 17.84
C PHE A 1 -20.25 18.68 17.49
N SER A 2 -19.13 18.45 18.15
CA SER A 2 -17.92 19.17 17.84
C SER A 2 -17.26 18.57 16.59
N ALA A 3 -16.60 19.40 15.80
CA ALA A 3 -15.86 18.97 14.62
C ALA A 3 -14.79 17.91 14.97
N LYS A 4 -14.26 17.97 16.20
CA LYS A 4 -13.29 17.03 16.72
C LYS A 4 -13.87 15.61 16.87
N LEU A 5 -15.12 15.50 17.29
CA LEU A 5 -15.79 14.21 17.42
C LEU A 5 -16.09 13.61 16.05
N ASP A 6 -16.52 14.43 15.10
CA ASP A 6 -16.78 14.00 13.73
C ASP A 6 -15.51 13.49 13.05
N SER A 7 -14.38 14.19 13.24
CA SER A 7 -13.09 13.77 12.70
C SER A 7 -12.64 12.42 13.27
N TYR A 8 -12.85 12.20 14.57
CA TYR A 8 -12.55 10.93 15.22
C TYR A 8 -13.42 9.79 14.66
N PHE A 9 -14.70 10.07 14.47
CA PHE A 9 -15.65 9.11 13.92
C PHE A 9 -15.27 8.72 12.48
N ASP A 10 -14.89 9.68 11.66
CA ASP A 10 -14.48 9.43 10.27
C ASP A 10 -13.25 8.53 10.22
N SER A 11 -12.27 8.75 11.10
CA SER A 11 -11.07 7.91 11.18
C SER A 11 -11.42 6.47 11.55
N ALA A 12 -12.32 6.27 12.51
CA ALA A 12 -12.77 4.95 12.93
C ALA A 12 -13.53 4.24 11.80
N VAL A 13 -14.42 4.96 11.12
CA VAL A 13 -15.20 4.42 9.99
C VAL A 13 -14.28 4.03 8.85
N GLN A 14 -13.30 4.87 8.51
CA GLN A 14 -12.33 4.58 7.45
C GLN A 14 -11.52 3.33 7.75
N GLU A 15 -11.10 3.14 9.00
CA GLU A 15 -10.36 1.95 9.41
C GLU A 15 -11.20 0.68 9.26
N VAL A 16 -12.48 0.73 9.66
CA VAL A 16 -13.40 -0.40 9.48
C VAL A 16 -13.62 -0.70 8.00
N LEU A 17 -13.82 0.34 7.18
CA LEU A 17 -14.01 0.18 5.74
C LEU A 17 -12.76 -0.40 5.08
N ARG A 18 -11.57 0.03 5.50
CA ARG A 18 -10.30 -0.49 4.98
C ARG A 18 -10.19 -1.99 5.23
N ARG A 19 -10.58 -2.47 6.42
CA ARG A 19 -10.53 -3.90 6.77
C ARG A 19 -11.44 -4.74 5.89
N LYS A 20 -12.51 -4.14 5.34
CA LYS A 20 -13.48 -4.82 4.48
C LYS A 20 -13.20 -4.62 3.00
N GLN A 21 -12.20 -3.79 2.64
CA GLN A 21 -11.88 -3.55 1.24
C GLN A 21 -11.17 -4.74 0.63
N LEU A 22 -11.59 -5.07 -0.59
CA LEU A 22 -11.06 -6.17 -1.35
C LEU A 22 -10.52 -5.66 -2.67
N ILE A 23 -9.42 -6.26 -3.11
CA ILE A 23 -8.92 -6.06 -4.47
C ILE A 23 -9.18 -7.36 -5.23
N THR A 24 -9.90 -7.25 -6.34
CA THR A 24 -10.24 -8.40 -7.18
C THR A 24 -9.20 -8.54 -8.28
N ILE A 25 -8.61 -9.72 -8.38
CA ILE A 25 -7.64 -10.06 -9.43
C ILE A 25 -8.13 -11.26 -10.21
N SER A 26 -7.65 -11.40 -11.44
CA SER A 26 -7.98 -12.54 -12.30
C SER A 26 -6.69 -13.29 -12.67
N ILE A 27 -6.64 -14.56 -12.33
CA ILE A 27 -5.51 -15.44 -12.64
C ILE A 27 -6.07 -16.71 -13.28
N ASN A 28 -5.65 -17.00 -14.53
CA ASN A 28 -6.09 -18.20 -15.26
C ASN A 28 -7.62 -18.36 -15.26
N SER A 29 -8.33 -17.25 -15.51
CA SER A 29 -9.79 -17.17 -15.51
C SER A 29 -10.45 -17.34 -14.14
N GLU A 30 -9.69 -17.50 -13.09
CA GLU A 30 -10.20 -17.48 -11.72
C GLU A 30 -10.24 -16.05 -11.20
N ILE A 31 -11.35 -15.70 -10.59
CA ILE A 31 -11.53 -14.38 -9.95
C ILE A 31 -11.27 -14.54 -8.46
N ILE A 32 -10.30 -13.80 -7.95
CA ILE A 32 -9.86 -13.91 -6.56
C ILE A 32 -10.00 -12.56 -5.89
N ASP A 33 -10.67 -12.54 -4.74
CA ASP A 33 -10.78 -11.34 -3.91
C ASP A 33 -9.71 -11.39 -2.82
N VAL A 34 -8.86 -10.38 -2.78
CA VAL A 34 -7.78 -10.29 -1.80
C VAL A 34 -8.03 -9.10 -0.88
N PRO A 35 -8.15 -9.32 0.43
CA PRO A 35 -8.28 -8.21 1.37
C PRO A 35 -7.07 -7.27 1.31
N VAL A 36 -7.33 -5.97 1.29
CA VAL A 36 -6.26 -4.96 1.26
C VAL A 36 -5.28 -5.17 2.42
N ASN A 37 -5.77 -5.54 3.60
CA ASN A 37 -4.95 -5.77 4.77
C ASN A 37 -4.05 -7.01 4.67
N ASP A 38 -4.28 -7.88 3.71
CA ASP A 38 -3.43 -9.05 3.47
C ASP A 38 -2.26 -8.76 2.53
N ILE A 39 -2.24 -7.59 1.91
CA ILE A 39 -1.25 -7.24 0.89
C ILE A 39 -0.13 -6.42 1.51
N LEU A 40 1.10 -6.87 1.35
CA LEU A 40 2.30 -6.18 1.83
C LEU A 40 2.80 -5.17 0.80
N TYR A 41 3.06 -5.63 -0.41
CA TYR A 41 3.51 -4.79 -1.51
C TYR A 41 3.30 -5.50 -2.84
N LEU A 42 3.38 -4.74 -3.94
CA LEU A 42 3.32 -5.26 -5.29
C LEU A 42 4.57 -4.84 -6.04
N GLU A 43 5.04 -5.72 -6.91
CA GLU A 43 6.16 -5.41 -7.80
C GLU A 43 5.82 -5.78 -9.24
N SER A 44 6.41 -5.03 -10.17
CA SER A 44 6.19 -5.25 -11.59
C SER A 44 7.48 -5.69 -12.26
N HIS A 45 7.38 -6.72 -13.09
CA HIS A 45 8.45 -7.17 -13.95
C HIS A 45 7.87 -7.57 -15.30
N ARG A 46 8.16 -6.78 -16.34
CA ARG A 46 7.70 -7.05 -17.71
C ARG A 46 6.20 -7.34 -17.81
N ARG A 47 5.37 -6.45 -17.28
CA ARG A 47 3.90 -6.56 -17.27
C ARG A 47 3.35 -7.71 -16.42
N ILE A 48 4.19 -8.36 -15.64
CA ILE A 48 3.73 -9.30 -14.63
C ILE A 48 3.77 -8.59 -13.30
N ILE A 49 2.64 -8.56 -12.62
CA ILE A 49 2.51 -8.00 -11.27
C ILE A 49 2.60 -9.17 -10.29
N ALA A 50 3.49 -9.05 -9.33
CA ALA A 50 3.55 -9.98 -8.20
C ALA A 50 2.99 -9.27 -6.97
N MET A 51 1.89 -9.79 -6.43
CA MET A 51 1.25 -9.29 -5.23
C MET A 51 1.73 -10.11 -4.04
N HIS A 52 2.62 -9.52 -3.26
CA HIS A 52 3.18 -10.16 -2.08
C HIS A 52 2.29 -9.96 -0.87
N LEU A 53 2.00 -11.04 -0.18
CA LEU A 53 1.09 -11.03 0.96
C LEU A 53 1.85 -10.84 2.27
N LEU A 54 1.14 -10.31 3.28
CA LEU A 54 1.69 -10.13 4.61
C LEU A 54 2.11 -11.48 5.22
N ASP A 55 1.33 -12.53 4.96
CA ASP A 55 1.65 -13.89 5.37
C ASP A 55 2.73 -14.46 4.42
N GLU A 56 3.96 -14.51 4.87
CA GLU A 56 5.12 -14.96 4.09
C GLU A 56 5.03 -16.44 3.70
N SER A 57 4.22 -17.24 4.39
CA SER A 57 4.05 -18.66 4.06
C SER A 57 3.21 -18.85 2.79
N ARG A 58 2.49 -17.82 2.36
CA ARG A 58 1.65 -17.86 1.16
C ARG A 58 2.44 -17.31 -0.02
N PRO A 59 2.42 -18.01 -1.17
CA PRO A 59 3.10 -17.52 -2.38
C PRO A 59 2.42 -16.25 -2.89
N ALA A 60 3.20 -15.38 -3.55
CA ALA A 60 2.67 -14.19 -4.18
C ALA A 60 1.70 -14.56 -5.32
N TYR A 61 0.64 -13.78 -5.48
CA TYR A 61 -0.20 -13.88 -6.66
C TYR A 61 0.49 -13.19 -7.83
N GLN A 62 0.51 -13.85 -8.98
CA GLN A 62 1.09 -13.28 -10.20
C GLN A 62 0.02 -13.15 -11.27
N PHE A 63 -0.06 -11.97 -11.89
CA PHE A 63 -1.04 -11.70 -12.92
C PHE A 63 -0.51 -10.63 -13.89
N TYR A 64 -1.08 -10.59 -15.09
CA TYR A 64 -0.72 -9.55 -16.05
C TYR A 64 -1.36 -8.23 -15.66
N GLY A 65 -0.59 -7.15 -15.77
CA GLY A 65 -1.09 -5.83 -15.48
C GLY A 65 -0.07 -4.75 -15.72
N ASN A 66 -0.54 -3.51 -15.64
CA ASN A 66 0.28 -2.32 -15.75
C ASN A 66 0.33 -1.67 -14.37
N ILE A 67 1.54 -1.54 -13.81
CA ILE A 67 1.70 -1.01 -12.45
C ILE A 67 1.28 0.46 -12.35
N THR A 68 1.41 1.24 -13.43
CA THR A 68 0.97 2.64 -13.44
C THR A 68 -0.54 2.74 -13.29
N GLU A 69 -1.29 1.97 -14.08
CA GLU A 69 -2.75 1.93 -13.98
C GLU A 69 -3.21 1.39 -12.62
N LEU A 70 -2.54 0.35 -12.15
CA LEU A 70 -2.85 -0.26 -10.86
C LEU A 70 -2.59 0.73 -9.73
N SER A 71 -1.47 1.45 -9.77
CA SER A 71 -1.12 2.47 -8.79
C SER A 71 -2.21 3.54 -8.68
N GLU A 72 -2.70 4.03 -9.80
CA GLU A 72 -3.78 5.03 -9.82
C GLU A 72 -5.06 4.51 -9.16
N LYS A 73 -5.38 3.24 -9.38
CA LYS A 73 -6.58 2.63 -8.83
C LYS A 73 -6.52 2.37 -7.34
N ILE A 74 -5.36 1.93 -6.83
CA ILE A 74 -5.26 1.49 -5.43
C ILE A 74 -4.55 2.49 -4.51
N GLU A 75 -4.04 3.59 -5.05
CA GLU A 75 -3.47 4.67 -4.22
C GLU A 75 -4.45 5.13 -3.14
N PRO A 76 -5.75 5.35 -3.44
CA PRO A 76 -6.70 5.74 -2.41
C PRO A 76 -6.88 4.73 -1.28
N LEU A 77 -6.48 3.48 -1.50
CA LEU A 77 -6.55 2.42 -0.49
C LEU A 77 -5.34 2.41 0.46
N GLY A 78 -4.39 3.33 0.25
CA GLY A 78 -3.21 3.44 1.10
C GLY A 78 -1.95 2.83 0.51
N PHE A 79 -1.87 2.73 -0.81
CA PHE A 79 -0.67 2.26 -1.50
C PHE A 79 0.13 3.44 -2.04
N LEU A 80 1.45 3.29 -2.05
CA LEU A 80 2.36 4.32 -2.54
C LEU A 80 3.39 3.70 -3.49
N ARG A 81 3.51 4.30 -4.67
CA ARG A 81 4.51 3.87 -5.65
C ARG A 81 5.85 4.52 -5.31
N ILE A 82 6.71 3.77 -4.62
CA ILE A 82 8.00 4.29 -4.15
C ILE A 82 9.10 4.19 -5.20
N GLN A 83 8.91 3.36 -6.20
CA GLN A 83 9.82 3.15 -7.30
C GLN A 83 9.03 2.80 -8.55
N LYS A 84 9.67 2.86 -9.71
CA LYS A 84 9.06 2.50 -10.98
C LYS A 84 8.34 1.15 -10.93
N SER A 85 8.93 0.18 -10.22
CA SER A 85 8.43 -1.20 -10.17
C SER A 85 7.86 -1.63 -8.82
N TYR A 86 7.78 -0.73 -7.84
CA TYR A 86 7.34 -1.09 -6.49
C TYR A 86 6.21 -0.22 -5.98
N LEU A 87 5.20 -0.87 -5.48
CA LEU A 87 4.00 -0.25 -4.92
C LEU A 87 3.77 -0.85 -3.53
N VAL A 88 3.97 -0.05 -2.49
CA VAL A 88 3.92 -0.55 -1.10
C VAL A 88 2.62 -0.19 -0.42
N ASN A 89 2.14 -1.07 0.46
CA ASN A 89 1.05 -0.77 1.36
C ASN A 89 1.60 0.06 2.53
N MET A 90 1.26 1.34 2.57
CA MET A 90 1.80 2.27 3.58
C MET A 90 1.47 1.86 5.00
N HIS A 91 0.39 1.11 5.19
CA HIS A 91 0.01 0.61 6.51
C HIS A 91 1.09 -0.29 7.14
N TYR A 92 1.88 -0.95 6.32
CA TYR A 92 2.92 -1.88 6.76
C TYR A 92 4.34 -1.33 6.62
N VAL A 93 4.49 -0.03 6.35
CA VAL A 93 5.79 0.63 6.36
C VAL A 93 6.19 0.90 7.81
N GLU A 94 7.36 0.41 8.21
CA GLU A 94 7.91 0.63 9.55
C GLU A 94 8.93 1.75 9.58
N ILE A 95 9.78 1.83 8.54
CA ILE A 95 10.80 2.88 8.42
C ILE A 95 10.74 3.47 7.02
N PHE A 96 10.69 4.78 6.93
CA PHE A 96 10.69 5.49 5.66
C PHE A 96 11.89 6.45 5.62
N GLN A 97 12.90 6.11 4.82
CA GLN A 97 14.13 6.89 4.67
C GLN A 97 14.46 7.10 3.19
N TYR A 98 15.33 8.06 2.91
CA TYR A 98 15.72 8.37 1.54
C TYR A 98 16.38 7.20 0.80
N ASN A 99 16.98 6.27 1.52
CA ASN A 99 17.70 5.14 0.94
C ASN A 99 17.05 3.79 1.23
N LYS A 100 15.98 3.76 2.05
CA LYS A 100 15.25 2.51 2.31
C LYS A 100 13.84 2.76 2.82
N VAL A 101 12.94 1.89 2.40
CA VAL A 101 11.62 1.75 2.97
C VAL A 101 11.56 0.34 3.55
N GLN A 102 11.53 0.24 4.87
CA GLN A 102 11.46 -1.05 5.55
C GLN A 102 10.01 -1.39 5.83
N MET A 103 9.62 -2.57 5.37
CA MET A 103 8.27 -3.11 5.54
C MET A 103 8.22 -4.03 6.76
N ARG A 104 7.02 -4.29 7.25
CA ARG A 104 6.80 -5.29 8.29
C ARG A 104 7.41 -6.62 7.85
N GLY A 105 8.13 -7.28 8.76
CA GLY A 105 8.86 -8.50 8.45
C GLY A 105 10.31 -8.28 8.05
N GLY A 106 10.75 -7.02 7.95
CA GLY A 106 12.14 -6.67 7.72
C GLY A 106 12.56 -6.47 6.27
N LEU A 107 11.63 -6.66 5.32
CA LEU A 107 11.95 -6.40 3.92
C LEU A 107 12.27 -4.93 3.71
N CYS A 108 13.39 -4.64 3.03
CA CYS A 108 13.79 -3.28 2.70
C CYS A 108 13.75 -3.07 1.19
N LEU A 109 13.07 -2.02 0.76
CA LEU A 109 13.01 -1.59 -0.63
C LEU A 109 13.62 -0.19 -0.74
N VAL A 110 14.15 0.14 -1.91
CA VAL A 110 14.80 1.44 -2.14
C VAL A 110 13.83 2.38 -2.83
N PRO A 111 13.48 3.52 -2.23
CA PRO A 111 12.62 4.50 -2.89
C PRO A 111 13.37 5.26 -3.99
N SER A 112 12.63 5.87 -4.90
CA SER A 112 13.20 6.72 -5.94
C SER A 112 13.86 7.95 -5.32
N GLU A 113 15.16 8.15 -5.55
CA GLU A 113 15.88 9.34 -5.09
C GLU A 113 15.28 10.62 -5.67
N LYS A 114 15.01 10.58 -6.95
CA LYS A 114 14.50 11.74 -7.71
C LYS A 114 13.19 12.26 -7.13
N ASN A 115 12.32 11.37 -6.69
CA ASN A 115 10.98 11.71 -6.21
C ASN A 115 10.81 11.56 -4.71
N TYR A 116 11.90 11.38 -3.97
CA TYR A 116 11.82 11.08 -2.54
C TYR A 116 11.06 12.13 -1.75
N SER A 117 11.31 13.42 -2.02
CA SER A 117 10.64 14.51 -1.31
C SER A 117 9.12 14.43 -1.46
N GLU A 118 8.64 14.19 -2.67
CA GLU A 118 7.21 14.03 -2.94
C GLU A 118 6.64 12.78 -2.26
N LEU A 119 7.38 11.68 -2.34
CA LEU A 119 6.97 10.41 -1.70
C LEU A 119 6.87 10.57 -0.19
N LYS A 120 7.84 11.24 0.42
CA LYS A 120 7.84 11.52 1.85
C LYS A 120 6.61 12.32 2.26
N GLN A 121 6.27 13.34 1.47
CA GLN A 121 5.09 14.17 1.75
C GLN A 121 3.80 13.37 1.68
N LYS A 122 3.66 12.51 0.67
CA LYS A 122 2.50 11.65 0.54
C LYS A 122 2.38 10.68 1.71
N TYR A 123 3.50 10.09 2.11
CA TYR A 123 3.53 9.16 3.24
C TYR A 123 3.16 9.86 4.56
N LEU A 124 3.73 11.03 4.82
CA LEU A 124 3.42 11.79 6.04
C LEU A 124 1.97 12.26 6.05
N HIS A 125 1.44 12.68 4.91
CA HIS A 125 0.04 13.07 4.79
C HIS A 125 -0.89 11.91 5.14
N TRP A 126 -0.60 10.73 4.61
CA TRP A 126 -1.37 9.54 4.90
C TRP A 126 -1.30 9.17 6.39
N ARG A 127 -0.11 9.20 6.99
CA ARG A 127 0.08 8.90 8.42
C ARG A 127 -0.61 9.92 9.32
N GLY A 128 -0.61 11.17 8.94
CA GLY A 128 -1.23 12.25 9.72
C GLY A 128 -2.71 12.08 9.99
N LYS A 129 -3.38 11.23 9.21
CA LYS A 129 -4.81 10.95 9.40
C LYS A 129 -5.11 10.05 10.58
N SER A 130 -4.14 9.28 11.07
CA SER A 130 -4.37 8.29 12.09
C SER A 130 -3.25 8.16 13.11
N ARG A 131 -2.20 9.00 13.02
CA ARG A 131 -1.02 8.87 13.89
C ARG A 131 -0.54 10.23 14.36
N TRP A 132 0.14 10.21 15.52
CA TRP A 132 0.77 11.38 16.10
C TRP A 132 2.24 11.39 15.69
N MET A 133 2.72 12.53 15.18
CA MET A 133 4.12 12.73 14.87
C MET A 133 4.76 13.56 15.96
N LEU A 134 5.83 13.05 16.55
CA LEU A 134 6.57 13.72 17.61
C LEU A 134 7.73 14.56 17.06
#